data_ab496c8d727e3fd2e4325915da42ba19
#
_entry.id   ab496c8d727e3fd2e4325915da42ba19
#
_cell.length_a   1.000
_cell.length_b   1.000
_cell.length_c   1.000
_cell.angle_alpha   90.00
_cell.angle_beta   90.00
_cell.angle_gamma   90.00
#
_symmetry.space_group_name_H-M   'P 1'
#
loop_
_entity.id
_entity.type
_entity.pdbx_description
1 polymer ?
#
loop_
_entity_poly.entity_id
_entity_poly.type
_entity_poly.pdbx_seq_one_letter_code
_entity_poly.pdbx_strand_id
1 'polypeptide(L)'
;MDWLYGRQVVRLACADGAKRRPRRLLATPEGQTWLAAHGVEEHAGEAGLAVERAAARDLDGLTGSHEHQGVACLVADYPYAAADELLGCDLLVVLDEVSDPRNLGAIVRSALAAGAGGVVVPRHRSAVVTPAAVKASAGASEHLDIARVTNTVSFLTAFKADGGWVYGAAGDADRPFQALDLTGRTALVFGAEGRGLRPLVRRTCDELAAVPMQGPVGSLNVSVAAALFLYEARRQRGAAGTTADAPAGGVSGAFGPVAGASAADGPAGGRGSPPHRAG
;
A
#
# COMPACT_ATOMS: atom_id res chain seq x y z
N MET A 1 0.61 -14.28 16.57
CA MET A 1 1.95 -13.96 16.02
C MET A 1 1.99 -14.36 14.55
N ASP A 2 2.55 -13.51 13.70
CA ASP A 2 2.59 -13.68 12.24
C ASP A 2 4.01 -13.85 11.72
N TRP A 3 4.20 -14.72 10.74
CA TRP A 3 5.40 -14.77 9.95
C TRP A 3 5.27 -13.82 8.75
N LEU A 4 5.99 -12.72 8.76
CA LEU A 4 6.15 -11.83 7.61
C LEU A 4 7.29 -12.33 6.74
N TYR A 5 7.18 -12.16 5.41
CA TYR A 5 8.14 -12.71 4.46
C TYR A 5 8.32 -11.86 3.21
N GLY A 6 9.47 -12.03 2.58
CA GLY A 6 9.90 -11.26 1.41
C GLY A 6 10.78 -10.08 1.78
N ARG A 7 11.78 -9.86 0.94
CA ARG A 7 12.90 -8.94 1.18
C ARG A 7 12.45 -7.54 1.59
N GLN A 8 11.56 -6.93 0.83
CA GLN A 8 11.10 -5.58 1.11
C GLN A 8 10.26 -5.50 2.39
N VAL A 9 9.42 -6.52 2.65
CA VAL A 9 8.60 -6.60 3.87
C VAL A 9 9.50 -6.69 5.11
N VAL A 10 10.48 -7.61 5.10
CA VAL A 10 11.41 -7.79 6.22
C VAL A 10 12.23 -6.53 6.44
N ARG A 11 12.70 -5.87 5.38
CA ARG A 11 13.43 -4.60 5.48
C ARG A 11 12.61 -3.53 6.21
N LEU A 12 11.34 -3.35 5.82
CA LEU A 12 10.48 -2.35 6.45
C LEU A 12 10.03 -2.75 7.86
N ALA A 13 9.87 -4.04 8.14
CA ALA A 13 9.57 -4.50 9.50
C ALA A 13 10.76 -4.32 10.47
N CYS A 14 12.00 -4.38 9.95
CA CYS A 14 13.21 -4.09 10.74
C CYS A 14 13.54 -2.58 10.83
N ALA A 15 12.93 -1.74 10.00
CA ALA A 15 13.22 -0.30 9.97
C ALA A 15 12.68 0.43 11.22
N ASP A 16 13.27 1.57 11.54
CA ASP A 16 12.77 2.45 12.59
C ASP A 16 11.33 2.91 12.31
N GLY A 17 10.55 3.04 13.38
CA GLY A 17 9.15 3.42 13.28
C GLY A 17 8.21 2.31 12.82
N ALA A 18 8.70 1.08 12.58
CA ALA A 18 7.84 -0.06 12.28
C ALA A 18 6.92 -0.38 13.48
N LYS A 19 5.63 -0.62 13.22
CA LYS A 19 4.62 -0.91 14.25
C LYS A 19 4.90 -2.20 15.01
N ARG A 20 5.51 -3.17 14.35
CA ARG A 20 5.82 -4.48 14.91
C ARG A 20 7.31 -4.78 14.75
N ARG A 21 8.04 -4.69 15.84
CA ARG A 21 9.44 -5.14 15.84
C ARG A 21 9.53 -6.66 15.69
N PRO A 22 10.39 -7.17 14.81
CA PRO A 22 10.65 -8.60 14.70
C PRO A 22 11.18 -9.18 16.02
N ARG A 23 10.73 -10.39 16.35
CA ARG A 23 11.21 -11.18 17.50
C ARG A 23 12.20 -12.24 17.06
N ARG A 24 12.10 -12.68 15.81
CA ARG A 24 13.02 -13.59 15.15
C ARG A 24 13.20 -13.17 13.70
N LEU A 25 14.40 -13.34 13.18
CA LEU A 25 14.73 -13.07 11.78
C LEU A 25 15.45 -14.28 11.21
N LEU A 26 14.85 -14.90 10.20
CA LEU A 26 15.35 -16.10 9.55
C LEU A 26 15.76 -15.80 8.11
N ALA A 27 16.87 -16.37 7.69
CA ALA A 27 17.33 -16.22 6.31
C ALA A 27 18.00 -17.49 5.76
N THR A 28 17.79 -17.72 4.45
CA THR A 28 18.65 -18.63 3.67
C THR A 28 20.03 -17.98 3.46
N PRO A 29 21.06 -18.73 3.00
CA PRO A 29 22.36 -18.12 2.69
C PRO A 29 22.25 -16.93 1.73
N GLU A 30 21.44 -17.05 0.68
CA GLU A 30 21.20 -15.95 -0.29
C GLU A 30 20.42 -14.80 0.36
N GLY A 31 19.47 -15.13 1.23
CA GLY A 31 18.71 -14.16 2.01
C GLY A 31 19.61 -13.37 2.95
N GLN A 32 20.53 -14.02 3.65
CA GLN A 32 21.51 -13.39 4.53
C GLN A 32 22.43 -12.45 3.78
N THR A 33 22.97 -12.90 2.63
CA THR A 33 23.77 -12.04 1.76
C THR A 33 22.99 -10.77 1.37
N TRP A 34 21.70 -10.92 1.05
CA TRP A 34 20.87 -9.77 0.71
C TRP A 34 20.62 -8.84 1.90
N LEU A 35 20.34 -9.38 3.10
CA LEU A 35 20.13 -8.59 4.33
C LEU A 35 21.37 -7.76 4.66
N ALA A 36 22.57 -8.36 4.60
CA ALA A 36 23.84 -7.68 4.82
C ALA A 36 24.07 -6.56 3.79
N ALA A 37 23.88 -6.86 2.50
CA ALA A 37 24.08 -5.90 1.42
C ALA A 37 23.14 -4.67 1.48
N HIS A 38 22.02 -4.76 2.24
CA HIS A 38 21.03 -3.69 2.37
C HIS A 38 20.99 -3.09 3.79
N GLY A 39 21.98 -3.38 4.64
CA GLY A 39 22.09 -2.84 6.00
C GLY A 39 21.04 -3.37 6.99
N VAL A 40 20.23 -4.35 6.59
CA VAL A 40 19.15 -4.88 7.45
C VAL A 40 19.69 -5.71 8.59
N GLU A 41 20.79 -6.48 8.35
CA GLU A 41 21.45 -7.28 9.38
C GLU A 41 22.08 -6.41 10.46
N GLU A 42 22.76 -5.33 10.07
CA GLU A 42 23.36 -4.35 10.98
C GLU A 42 22.28 -3.68 11.86
N HIS A 43 21.25 -3.16 11.22
CA HIS A 43 20.14 -2.49 11.92
C HIS A 43 19.38 -3.44 12.86
N ALA A 44 19.15 -4.70 12.45
CA ALA A 44 18.57 -5.71 13.32
C ALA A 44 19.48 -6.04 14.50
N GLY A 45 20.81 -6.09 14.28
CA GLY A 45 21.82 -6.30 15.31
C GLY A 45 21.84 -5.20 16.36
N GLU A 46 21.73 -3.94 15.96
CA GLU A 46 21.58 -2.79 16.88
C GLU A 46 20.35 -2.92 17.79
N ALA A 47 19.28 -3.54 17.27
CA ALA A 47 18.07 -3.85 18.03
C ALA A 47 18.18 -5.16 18.85
N GLY A 48 19.36 -5.82 18.88
CA GLY A 48 19.60 -7.07 19.60
C GLY A 48 19.01 -8.31 18.90
N LEU A 49 18.69 -8.24 17.61
CA LEU A 49 18.08 -9.31 16.84
C LEU A 49 19.12 -9.97 15.92
N ALA A 50 19.48 -11.22 16.18
CA ALA A 50 20.37 -11.99 15.35
C ALA A 50 19.63 -12.62 14.15
N VAL A 51 20.32 -12.75 13.01
CA VAL A 51 19.83 -13.50 11.85
C VAL A 51 20.06 -14.99 12.06
N GLU A 52 18.99 -15.76 12.15
CA GLU A 52 19.03 -17.21 12.25
C GLU A 52 19.08 -17.83 10.85
N ARG A 53 19.96 -18.81 10.65
CA ARG A 53 20.03 -19.53 9.37
C ARG A 53 18.88 -20.53 9.25
N ALA A 54 18.21 -20.55 8.11
CA ALA A 54 17.10 -21.45 7.80
C ALA A 54 17.24 -22.02 6.38
N ALA A 55 16.74 -23.24 6.16
CA ALA A 55 16.58 -23.75 4.80
C ALA A 55 15.31 -23.19 4.14
N ALA A 56 15.26 -23.12 2.82
CA ALA A 56 14.09 -22.60 2.09
C ALA A 56 12.81 -23.34 2.45
N ARG A 57 12.84 -24.68 2.55
CA ARG A 57 11.71 -25.51 2.95
C ARG A 57 11.16 -25.19 4.35
N ASP A 58 12.02 -24.73 5.25
CA ASP A 58 11.61 -24.39 6.61
C ASP A 58 10.88 -23.04 6.58
N LEU A 59 11.33 -22.11 5.75
CA LEU A 59 10.63 -20.85 5.48
C LEU A 59 9.29 -21.10 4.81
N ASP A 60 9.21 -22.01 3.82
CA ASP A 60 7.93 -22.42 3.19
C ASP A 60 6.92 -22.89 4.24
N GLY A 61 7.37 -23.78 5.16
CA GLY A 61 6.52 -24.30 6.23
C GLY A 61 6.04 -23.24 7.22
N LEU A 62 6.91 -22.29 7.59
CA LEU A 62 6.59 -21.23 8.55
C LEU A 62 5.69 -20.14 7.94
N THR A 63 5.93 -19.78 6.67
CA THR A 63 5.20 -18.68 6.01
C THR A 63 3.95 -19.15 5.27
N GLY A 64 3.83 -20.45 4.99
CA GLY A 64 2.79 -21.01 4.11
C GLY A 64 2.92 -20.54 2.65
N SER A 65 4.13 -20.10 2.21
CA SER A 65 4.34 -19.51 0.90
C SER A 65 5.75 -19.76 0.39
N HIS A 66 5.88 -19.99 -0.92
CA HIS A 66 7.20 -20.04 -1.61
C HIS A 66 7.73 -18.66 -2.00
N GLU A 67 6.97 -17.59 -1.76
CA GLU A 67 7.34 -16.22 -2.16
C GLU A 67 8.18 -15.48 -1.11
N HIS A 68 8.82 -16.19 -0.18
CA HIS A 68 9.59 -15.60 0.92
C HIS A 68 10.92 -14.96 0.49
N GLN A 69 11.40 -15.22 -0.72
CA GLN A 69 12.64 -14.62 -1.25
C GLN A 69 13.87 -14.85 -0.36
N GLY A 70 13.88 -15.95 0.40
CA GLY A 70 14.95 -16.35 1.30
C GLY A 70 14.95 -15.65 2.66
N VAL A 71 13.93 -14.85 3.01
CA VAL A 71 13.89 -14.13 4.29
C VAL A 71 12.48 -14.15 4.91
N ALA A 72 12.42 -14.29 6.23
CA ALA A 72 11.18 -14.17 7.00
C ALA A 72 11.46 -13.63 8.40
N CYS A 73 10.50 -12.93 9.00
CA CYS A 73 10.58 -12.51 10.39
C CYS A 73 9.27 -12.79 11.14
N LEU A 74 9.41 -13.15 12.42
CA LEU A 74 8.29 -13.36 13.33
C LEU A 74 7.95 -12.06 14.06
N VAL A 75 6.70 -11.64 13.97
CA VAL A 75 6.20 -10.42 14.62
C VAL A 75 4.99 -10.72 15.51
N ALA A 76 4.63 -9.78 16.38
CA ALA A 76 3.37 -9.82 17.12
C ALA A 76 2.16 -9.67 16.19
N ASP A 77 0.96 -9.92 16.72
CA ASP A 77 -0.28 -9.61 16.03
C ASP A 77 -0.36 -8.13 15.67
N TYR A 78 -1.09 -7.79 14.60
CA TYR A 78 -1.13 -6.42 14.09
C TYR A 78 -1.82 -5.47 15.08
N PRO A 79 -1.16 -4.39 15.53
CA PRO A 79 -1.71 -3.41 16.45
C PRO A 79 -2.55 -2.38 15.68
N TYR A 80 -3.84 -2.63 15.52
CA TYR A 80 -4.73 -1.65 14.93
C TYR A 80 -4.78 -0.38 15.78
N ALA A 81 -4.72 0.78 15.13
CA ALA A 81 -4.88 2.08 15.77
C ALA A 81 -6.32 2.27 16.32
N ALA A 82 -6.48 3.13 17.29
CA ALA A 82 -7.79 3.57 17.71
C ALA A 82 -8.42 4.45 16.61
N ALA A 83 -9.70 4.23 16.31
CA ALA A 83 -10.36 4.94 15.22
C ALA A 83 -10.39 6.46 15.43
N ASP A 84 -10.50 6.89 16.69
CA ASP A 84 -10.56 8.30 17.06
C ASP A 84 -9.24 9.04 16.79
N GLU A 85 -8.10 8.33 16.82
CA GLU A 85 -6.79 8.90 16.49
C GLU A 85 -6.70 9.31 15.00
N LEU A 86 -7.49 8.66 14.14
CA LEU A 86 -7.50 8.97 12.72
C LEU A 86 -8.46 10.11 12.34
N LEU A 87 -9.34 10.52 13.24
CA LEU A 87 -10.27 11.63 12.95
C LEU A 87 -9.53 12.93 12.62
N GLY A 88 -8.35 13.17 13.23
CA GLY A 88 -7.53 14.36 13.00
C GLY A 88 -6.70 14.35 11.71
N CYS A 89 -6.69 13.27 10.92
CA CYS A 89 -5.88 13.18 9.71
C CYS A 89 -6.40 14.07 8.58
N ASP A 90 -5.48 14.67 7.83
CA ASP A 90 -5.82 15.50 6.66
C ASP A 90 -6.29 14.69 5.46
N LEU A 91 -5.73 13.50 5.26
CA LEU A 91 -6.11 12.58 4.20
C LEU A 91 -6.30 11.18 4.74
N LEU A 92 -7.51 10.65 4.63
CA LEU A 92 -7.88 9.30 5.04
C LEU A 92 -8.38 8.47 3.86
N VAL A 93 -8.16 7.17 3.96
CA VAL A 93 -8.83 6.17 3.13
C VAL A 93 -9.81 5.39 3.99
N VAL A 94 -11.04 5.26 3.55
CA VAL A 94 -12.06 4.45 4.22
C VAL A 94 -12.52 3.36 3.27
N LEU A 95 -12.40 2.11 3.67
CA LEU A 95 -12.81 0.97 2.86
C LEU A 95 -14.16 0.44 3.35
N ASP A 96 -15.09 0.26 2.42
CA ASP A 96 -16.44 -0.23 2.72
C ASP A 96 -16.63 -1.65 2.18
N GLU A 97 -16.37 -2.66 3.00
CA GLU A 97 -16.45 -4.10 2.68
C GLU A 97 -15.46 -4.58 1.59
N VAL A 98 -14.30 -3.96 1.48
CA VAL A 98 -13.18 -4.51 0.67
C VAL A 98 -12.64 -5.74 1.39
N SER A 99 -12.85 -6.93 0.84
CA SER A 99 -12.61 -8.22 1.52
C SER A 99 -11.32 -8.93 1.10
N ASP A 100 -10.72 -8.58 -0.05
CA ASP A 100 -9.47 -9.18 -0.50
C ASP A 100 -8.26 -8.53 0.22
N PRO A 101 -7.45 -9.32 0.97
CA PRO A 101 -6.23 -8.82 1.60
C PRO A 101 -5.21 -8.23 0.62
N ARG A 102 -5.21 -8.67 -0.64
CA ARG A 102 -4.31 -8.12 -1.68
C ARG A 102 -4.72 -6.70 -2.04
N ASN A 103 -6.02 -6.45 -2.19
CA ASN A 103 -6.53 -5.10 -2.45
C ASN A 103 -6.28 -4.19 -1.24
N LEU A 104 -6.52 -4.66 -0.02
CA LEU A 104 -6.17 -3.91 1.19
C LEU A 104 -4.69 -3.53 1.17
N GLY A 105 -3.78 -4.48 0.93
CA GLY A 105 -2.35 -4.24 0.89
C GLY A 105 -1.95 -3.23 -0.18
N ALA A 106 -2.47 -3.36 -1.40
CA ALA A 106 -2.19 -2.43 -2.51
C ALA A 106 -2.69 -1.01 -2.22
N ILE A 107 -3.88 -0.87 -1.59
CA ILE A 107 -4.43 0.42 -1.17
C ILE A 107 -3.57 1.04 -0.07
N VAL A 108 -3.19 0.28 0.95
CA VAL A 108 -2.32 0.75 2.05
C VAL A 108 -0.97 1.24 1.51
N ARG A 109 -0.39 0.53 0.54
CA ARG A 109 0.85 0.95 -0.13
C ARG A 109 0.69 2.29 -0.84
N SER A 110 -0.38 2.45 -1.62
CA SER A 110 -0.68 3.69 -2.34
C SER A 110 -1.00 4.83 -1.38
N ALA A 111 -1.72 4.55 -0.29
CA ALA A 111 -2.08 5.52 0.74
C ALA A 111 -0.84 6.08 1.44
N LEU A 112 0.08 5.20 1.91
CA LEU A 112 1.34 5.63 2.50
C LEU A 112 2.16 6.48 1.51
N ALA A 113 2.31 6.01 0.26
CA ALA A 113 3.09 6.71 -0.76
C ALA A 113 2.48 8.07 -1.16
N ALA A 114 1.16 8.22 -1.06
CA ALA A 114 0.47 9.48 -1.33
C ALA A 114 0.44 10.44 -0.13
N GLY A 115 0.87 10.00 1.06
CA GLY A 115 0.89 10.82 2.28
C GLY A 115 -0.43 10.81 3.04
N ALA A 116 -1.25 9.75 2.90
CA ALA A 116 -2.43 9.58 3.76
C ALA A 116 -2.00 9.31 5.21
N GLY A 117 -2.76 9.84 6.17
CA GLY A 117 -2.52 9.64 7.60
C GLY A 117 -3.02 8.29 8.11
N GLY A 118 -3.92 7.61 7.39
CA GLY A 118 -4.41 6.30 7.80
C GLY A 118 -5.42 5.65 6.86
N VAL A 119 -5.74 4.40 7.20
CA VAL A 119 -6.76 3.60 6.52
C VAL A 119 -7.77 3.08 7.54
N VAL A 120 -9.04 3.24 7.27
CA VAL A 120 -10.14 2.75 8.11
C VAL A 120 -10.84 1.60 7.42
N VAL A 121 -11.02 0.48 8.11
CA VAL A 121 -11.72 -0.70 7.61
C VAL A 121 -12.83 -1.12 8.56
N PRO A 122 -13.95 -1.68 8.09
CA PRO A 122 -14.97 -2.27 8.97
C PRO A 122 -14.41 -3.46 9.75
N ARG A 123 -14.93 -3.73 10.96
CA ARG A 123 -14.60 -4.94 11.72
C ARG A 123 -15.11 -6.23 11.08
N HIS A 124 -16.18 -6.12 10.31
CA HIS A 124 -16.86 -7.27 9.67
C HIS A 124 -16.89 -7.10 8.16
N ARG A 125 -16.86 -8.22 7.43
CA ARG A 125 -16.92 -8.28 5.97
C ARG A 125 -15.83 -7.46 5.26
N SER A 126 -14.68 -7.33 5.89
CA SER A 126 -13.54 -6.60 5.36
C SER A 126 -12.26 -7.40 5.56
N ALA A 127 -11.29 -7.16 4.71
CA ALA A 127 -9.96 -7.73 4.86
C ALA A 127 -9.33 -7.27 6.18
N VAL A 128 -8.55 -8.17 6.78
CA VAL A 128 -7.68 -7.88 7.93
C VAL A 128 -6.23 -7.84 7.48
N VAL A 129 -5.36 -7.21 8.27
CA VAL A 129 -3.92 -7.18 8.00
C VAL A 129 -3.34 -8.56 8.29
N THR A 130 -3.27 -9.37 7.25
CA THR A 130 -2.63 -10.71 7.24
C THR A 130 -1.23 -10.62 6.66
N PRO A 131 -0.37 -11.65 6.79
CA PRO A 131 0.92 -11.70 6.08
C PRO A 131 0.79 -11.47 4.56
N ALA A 132 -0.30 -11.93 3.94
CA ALA A 132 -0.60 -11.68 2.53
C ALA A 132 -0.89 -10.18 2.24
N ALA A 133 -1.63 -9.50 3.11
CA ALA A 133 -1.86 -8.06 2.99
C ALA A 133 -0.55 -7.27 3.20
N VAL A 134 0.27 -7.66 4.18
CA VAL A 134 1.58 -7.05 4.41
C VAL A 134 2.49 -7.26 3.19
N LYS A 135 2.49 -8.45 2.61
CA LYS A 135 3.24 -8.75 1.38
C LYS A 135 2.76 -7.87 0.21
N ALA A 136 1.45 -7.77 -0.01
CA ALA A 136 0.87 -6.93 -1.06
C ALA A 136 1.16 -5.44 -0.85
N SER A 137 1.21 -4.99 0.41
CA SER A 137 1.61 -3.62 0.74
C SER A 137 3.12 -3.37 0.62
N ALA A 138 3.92 -4.39 0.32
CA ALA A 138 5.38 -4.36 0.37
C ALA A 138 5.92 -3.86 1.74
N GLY A 139 5.18 -4.12 2.83
CA GLY A 139 5.52 -3.69 4.19
C GLY A 139 4.98 -2.32 4.59
N ALA A 140 4.30 -1.59 3.72
CA ALA A 140 3.75 -0.26 4.02
C ALA A 140 2.79 -0.25 5.23
N SER A 141 2.10 -1.37 5.49
CA SER A 141 1.24 -1.53 6.67
C SER A 141 1.97 -1.38 8.00
N GLU A 142 3.28 -1.60 8.03
CA GLU A 142 4.09 -1.40 9.24
C GLU A 142 4.35 0.08 9.56
N HIS A 143 4.03 0.99 8.64
CA HIS A 143 4.31 2.42 8.73
C HIS A 143 3.08 3.32 8.56
N LEU A 144 1.91 2.76 8.25
CA LEU A 144 0.66 3.51 8.12
C LEU A 144 -0.36 3.03 9.16
N ASP A 145 -1.09 3.95 9.79
CA ASP A 145 -2.13 3.61 10.74
C ASP A 145 -3.32 2.97 10.04
N ILE A 146 -3.74 1.81 10.55
CA ILE A 146 -4.94 1.13 10.11
C ILE A 146 -5.85 0.94 11.32
N ALA A 147 -7.06 1.49 11.26
CA ALA A 147 -8.05 1.35 12.31
C ALA A 147 -9.23 0.47 11.88
N ARG A 148 -9.85 -0.22 12.85
CA ARG A 148 -11.05 -1.03 12.62
C ARG A 148 -12.25 -0.40 13.30
N VAL A 149 -13.31 -0.10 12.52
CA VAL A 149 -14.55 0.49 13.03
C VAL A 149 -15.69 -0.50 13.01
N THR A 150 -16.56 -0.44 14.01
CA THR A 150 -17.77 -1.25 14.05
C THR A 150 -18.83 -0.69 13.08
N ASN A 151 -18.87 0.65 12.93
CA ASN A 151 -19.84 1.34 12.08
C ASN A 151 -19.13 2.42 11.25
N THR A 152 -19.00 2.16 9.95
CA THR A 152 -18.38 3.10 8.99
C THR A 152 -19.16 4.42 8.90
N VAL A 153 -20.49 4.37 8.93
CA VAL A 153 -21.33 5.59 8.85
C VAL A 153 -21.10 6.49 10.05
N SER A 154 -21.06 5.92 11.27
CA SER A 154 -20.78 6.70 12.49
C SER A 154 -19.40 7.35 12.44
N PHE A 155 -18.38 6.63 11.97
CA PHE A 155 -17.03 7.18 11.81
C PHE A 155 -17.01 8.34 10.81
N LEU A 156 -17.61 8.17 9.63
CA LEU A 156 -17.69 9.24 8.62
C LEU A 156 -18.47 10.45 9.11
N THR A 157 -19.55 10.23 9.87
CA THR A 157 -20.33 11.32 10.48
C THR A 157 -19.47 12.11 11.49
N ALA A 158 -18.70 11.42 12.32
CA ALA A 158 -17.78 12.07 13.26
C ALA A 158 -16.68 12.85 12.53
N PHE A 159 -16.10 12.29 11.46
CA PHE A 159 -15.08 12.96 10.64
C PHE A 159 -15.63 14.25 10.00
N LYS A 160 -16.88 14.23 9.51
CA LYS A 160 -17.59 15.41 8.97
C LYS A 160 -17.89 16.46 10.05
N ALA A 161 -18.33 16.02 11.23
CA ALA A 161 -18.60 16.92 12.36
C ALA A 161 -17.36 17.68 12.82
N ASP A 162 -16.18 17.09 12.60
CA ASP A 162 -14.87 17.71 12.87
C ASP A 162 -14.28 18.47 11.66
N GLY A 163 -15.13 18.84 10.69
CA GLY A 163 -14.79 19.69 9.54
C GLY A 163 -14.14 18.96 8.36
N GLY A 164 -14.19 17.64 8.32
CA GLY A 164 -13.69 16.86 7.18
C GLY A 164 -14.73 16.71 6.06
N TRP A 165 -14.29 16.56 4.83
CA TRP A 165 -15.10 16.25 3.65
C TRP A 165 -14.97 14.77 3.28
N VAL A 166 -16.08 14.16 2.89
CA VAL A 166 -16.16 12.73 2.58
C VAL A 166 -16.53 12.54 1.11
N TYR A 167 -15.60 11.98 0.33
CA TYR A 167 -15.80 11.70 -1.09
C TYR A 167 -15.87 10.19 -1.34
N GLY A 168 -16.95 9.76 -2.00
CA GLY A 168 -17.17 8.36 -2.35
C GLY A 168 -16.80 8.06 -3.80
N ALA A 169 -16.01 7.01 -4.02
CA ALA A 169 -15.76 6.49 -5.36
C ALA A 169 -16.95 5.65 -5.83
N ALA A 170 -17.60 6.05 -6.92
CA ALA A 170 -18.77 5.37 -7.48
C ALA A 170 -18.74 5.46 -9.01
N GLY A 171 -18.75 4.30 -9.69
CA GLY A 171 -18.62 4.26 -11.15
C GLY A 171 -19.79 4.87 -11.92
N ASP A 172 -20.94 5.07 -11.26
CA ASP A 172 -22.15 5.68 -11.78
C ASP A 172 -22.30 7.16 -11.38
N ALA A 173 -21.26 7.80 -10.83
CA ALA A 173 -21.26 9.22 -10.55
C ALA A 173 -20.97 10.02 -11.82
N ASP A 174 -21.65 11.16 -11.97
CA ASP A 174 -21.47 12.06 -13.12
C ASP A 174 -20.18 12.90 -13.00
N ARG A 175 -19.75 13.16 -11.75
CA ARG A 175 -18.57 14.00 -11.50
C ARG A 175 -17.29 13.22 -11.67
N PRO A 176 -16.33 13.67 -12.50
CA PRO A 176 -15.02 13.05 -12.58
C PRO A 176 -14.20 13.36 -11.31
N PHE A 177 -13.40 12.40 -10.85
CA PHE A 177 -12.65 12.54 -9.59
C PHE A 177 -11.66 13.72 -9.61
N GLN A 178 -11.17 14.12 -10.78
CA GLN A 178 -10.28 15.28 -10.93
C GLN A 178 -10.96 16.62 -10.63
N ALA A 179 -12.31 16.66 -10.66
CA ALA A 179 -13.08 17.86 -10.38
C ALA A 179 -13.40 18.04 -8.88
N LEU A 180 -12.99 17.10 -8.04
CA LEU A 180 -13.11 17.23 -6.58
C LEU A 180 -12.07 18.20 -6.03
N ASP A 181 -12.42 18.93 -4.98
CA ASP A 181 -11.46 19.68 -4.18
C ASP A 181 -10.91 18.77 -3.06
N LEU A 182 -9.69 18.29 -3.24
CA LEU A 182 -9.00 17.38 -2.32
C LEU A 182 -7.92 18.08 -1.49
N THR A 183 -7.91 19.42 -1.46
CA THR A 183 -6.89 20.21 -0.74
C THR A 183 -7.12 20.26 0.76
N GLY A 184 -8.38 20.27 1.21
CA GLY A 184 -8.79 20.26 2.61
C GLY A 184 -8.73 18.87 3.27
N ARG A 185 -9.20 18.78 4.53
CA ARG A 185 -9.33 17.50 5.23
C ARG A 185 -10.31 16.59 4.51
N THR A 186 -9.84 15.45 4.07
CA THR A 186 -10.54 14.58 3.11
C THR A 186 -10.52 13.13 3.55
N ALA A 187 -11.70 12.47 3.54
CA ALA A 187 -11.82 11.02 3.58
C ALA A 187 -12.27 10.50 2.21
N LEU A 188 -11.44 9.65 1.60
CA LEU A 188 -11.74 8.97 0.34
C LEU A 188 -12.34 7.60 0.64
N VAL A 189 -13.57 7.34 0.19
CA VAL A 189 -14.32 6.13 0.52
C VAL A 189 -14.43 5.22 -0.71
N PHE A 190 -13.99 3.97 -0.56
CA PHE A 190 -14.00 2.97 -1.63
C PHE A 190 -14.82 1.75 -1.19
N GLY A 191 -15.73 1.31 -2.05
CA GLY A 191 -16.62 0.18 -1.80
C GLY A 191 -16.06 -1.16 -2.30
N ALA A 192 -16.81 -2.23 -2.01
CA ALA A 192 -16.51 -3.58 -2.46
C ALA A 192 -16.55 -3.69 -4.00
N GLU A 193 -15.69 -4.57 -4.54
CA GLU A 193 -15.73 -4.90 -5.97
C GLU A 193 -17.11 -5.41 -6.39
N GLY A 194 -17.61 -4.92 -7.51
CA GLY A 194 -18.90 -5.28 -8.11
C GLY A 194 -20.12 -4.66 -7.41
N ARG A 195 -20.11 -4.47 -6.09
CA ARG A 195 -21.24 -3.89 -5.35
C ARG A 195 -21.11 -2.40 -5.06
N GLY A 196 -19.88 -1.89 -5.09
CA GLY A 196 -19.60 -0.50 -4.73
C GLY A 196 -19.85 -0.18 -3.26
N LEU A 197 -20.20 1.06 -2.98
CA LEU A 197 -20.50 1.56 -1.64
C LEU A 197 -21.88 1.08 -1.16
N ARG A 198 -21.97 0.67 0.11
CA ARG A 198 -23.28 0.37 0.73
C ARG A 198 -24.18 1.60 0.73
N PRO A 199 -25.52 1.45 0.60
CA PRO A 199 -26.44 2.59 0.44
C PRO A 199 -26.34 3.65 1.54
N LEU A 200 -26.12 3.26 2.80
CA LEU A 200 -25.96 4.20 3.91
C LEU A 200 -24.64 4.94 3.85
N VAL A 201 -23.54 4.25 3.54
CA VAL A 201 -22.20 4.85 3.37
C VAL A 201 -22.23 5.83 2.20
N ARG A 202 -22.79 5.43 1.06
CA ARG A 202 -22.97 6.28 -0.13
C ARG A 202 -23.72 7.59 0.21
N ARG A 203 -24.80 7.53 1.00
CA ARG A 203 -25.55 8.71 1.42
C ARG A 203 -24.82 9.58 2.44
N THR A 204 -23.84 9.04 3.16
CA THR A 204 -23.04 9.79 4.12
C THR A 204 -21.94 10.60 3.44
N CYS A 205 -21.52 10.20 2.22
CA CYS A 205 -20.57 10.99 1.43
C CYS A 205 -21.17 12.35 1.07
N ASP A 206 -20.33 13.39 1.10
CA ASP A 206 -20.73 14.74 0.68
C ASP A 206 -20.86 14.80 -0.83
N GLU A 207 -19.93 14.12 -1.54
CA GLU A 207 -19.97 14.00 -2.99
C GLU A 207 -19.53 12.60 -3.43
N LEU A 208 -19.99 12.22 -4.62
CA LEU A 208 -19.58 11.02 -5.31
C LEU A 208 -18.84 11.39 -6.58
N ALA A 209 -17.80 10.65 -6.89
CA ALA A 209 -17.04 10.84 -8.12
C ALA A 209 -16.63 9.52 -8.76
N ALA A 210 -16.51 9.54 -10.08
CA ALA A 210 -16.08 8.41 -10.88
C ALA A 210 -14.72 8.63 -11.49
N VAL A 211 -14.01 7.53 -11.76
CA VAL A 211 -12.93 7.53 -12.73
C VAL A 211 -13.56 7.46 -14.12
N PRO A 212 -13.34 8.44 -15.02
CA PRO A 212 -13.87 8.38 -16.37
C PRO A 212 -13.38 7.14 -17.11
N MET A 213 -14.30 6.36 -17.63
CA MET A 213 -14.02 5.10 -18.32
C MET A 213 -14.29 5.23 -19.81
N GLN A 214 -13.51 4.52 -20.63
CA GLN A 214 -13.74 4.39 -22.07
C GLN A 214 -13.81 2.91 -22.46
N GLY A 215 -14.60 2.60 -23.49
CA GLY A 215 -14.75 1.25 -24.01
C GLY A 215 -15.67 0.36 -23.16
N PRO A 216 -15.60 -0.97 -23.33
CA PRO A 216 -16.55 -1.91 -22.75
C PRO A 216 -16.31 -2.25 -21.26
N VAL A 217 -15.22 -1.78 -20.67
CA VAL A 217 -14.87 -2.06 -19.28
C VAL A 217 -15.63 -1.10 -18.36
N GLY A 218 -16.51 -1.63 -17.52
CA GLY A 218 -17.40 -0.82 -16.68
C GLY A 218 -16.82 -0.38 -15.31
N SER A 219 -15.67 -0.96 -14.90
CA SER A 219 -15.05 -0.63 -13.60
C SER A 219 -13.57 -0.98 -13.57
N LEU A 220 -12.85 -0.35 -12.65
CA LEU A 220 -11.47 -0.68 -12.30
C LEU A 220 -11.44 -1.53 -11.02
N ASN A 221 -10.36 -2.27 -10.83
CA ASN A 221 -10.04 -2.84 -9.54
C ASN A 221 -10.00 -1.73 -8.48
N VAL A 222 -10.52 -1.99 -7.29
CA VAL A 222 -10.65 -1.00 -6.21
C VAL A 222 -9.32 -0.38 -5.80
N SER A 223 -8.22 -1.14 -5.82
CA SER A 223 -6.90 -0.61 -5.46
C SER A 223 -6.34 0.33 -6.52
N VAL A 224 -6.68 0.10 -7.80
CA VAL A 224 -6.33 1.01 -8.91
C VAL A 224 -7.12 2.31 -8.79
N ALA A 225 -8.44 2.23 -8.57
CA ALA A 225 -9.27 3.40 -8.34
C ALA A 225 -8.77 4.22 -7.14
N ALA A 226 -8.46 3.56 -6.02
CA ALA A 226 -7.92 4.23 -4.84
C ALA A 226 -6.60 4.94 -5.12
N ALA A 227 -5.70 4.33 -5.88
CA ALA A 227 -4.43 4.96 -6.26
C ALA A 227 -4.64 6.23 -7.08
N LEU A 228 -5.58 6.24 -8.04
CA LEU A 228 -5.89 7.43 -8.85
C LEU A 228 -6.39 8.60 -7.99
N PHE A 229 -7.36 8.37 -7.09
CA PHE A 229 -7.86 9.40 -6.18
C PHE A 229 -6.78 9.91 -5.23
N LEU A 230 -5.96 9.02 -4.67
CA LEU A 230 -4.88 9.36 -3.75
C LEU A 230 -3.81 10.22 -4.41
N TYR A 231 -3.40 9.88 -5.63
CA TYR A 231 -2.40 10.65 -6.35
C TYR A 231 -2.95 11.98 -6.89
N GLU A 232 -4.25 12.06 -7.18
CA GLU A 232 -4.90 13.36 -7.45
C GLU A 232 -4.92 14.25 -6.20
N ALA A 233 -5.27 13.71 -5.03
CA ALA A 233 -5.17 14.43 -3.77
C ALA A 233 -3.74 14.91 -3.51
N ARG A 234 -2.73 14.05 -3.71
CA ARG A 234 -1.32 14.44 -3.58
C ARG A 234 -0.93 15.54 -4.57
N ARG A 235 -1.37 15.47 -5.83
CA ARG A 235 -1.11 16.50 -6.85
C ARG A 235 -1.68 17.86 -6.44
N GLN A 236 -2.93 17.90 -6.00
CA GLN A 236 -3.59 19.13 -5.57
C GLN A 236 -2.91 19.74 -4.34
N ARG A 237 -2.56 18.92 -3.33
CA ARG A 237 -1.88 19.34 -2.10
C ARG A 237 -0.44 19.78 -2.35
N GLY A 238 0.29 19.11 -3.25
CA GLY A 238 1.63 19.52 -3.68
C GLY A 238 1.63 20.87 -4.42
N ALA A 239 0.62 21.14 -5.24
CA ALA A 239 0.44 22.41 -5.90
C ALA A 239 0.08 23.55 -4.92
N ALA A 240 -0.68 23.26 -3.86
CA ALA A 240 -1.01 24.21 -2.81
C ALA A 240 0.19 24.50 -1.89
N GLY A 241 1.09 23.53 -1.66
CA GLY A 241 2.26 23.64 -0.79
C GLY A 241 3.44 24.42 -1.38
N THR A 242 3.41 24.75 -2.67
CA THR A 242 4.46 25.57 -3.30
C THR A 242 4.39 27.05 -2.88
N THR A 243 3.41 27.43 -2.06
CA THR A 243 3.24 28.77 -1.50
C THR A 243 3.51 28.89 0.00
N ALA A 244 3.89 27.81 0.70
CA ALA A 244 4.25 27.83 2.12
C ALA A 244 5.33 26.79 2.42
N ASP A 245 6.39 27.21 3.07
CA ASP A 245 7.54 26.44 3.56
C ASP A 245 7.13 25.07 4.12
N ALA A 246 7.52 23.98 3.45
CA ALA A 246 7.36 22.65 3.97
C ALA A 246 8.48 22.32 4.96
N PRO A 247 8.21 21.82 6.19
CA PRO A 247 9.24 21.28 7.04
C PRO A 247 9.83 20.02 6.38
N ALA A 248 11.12 20.03 6.15
CA ALA A 248 11.90 18.90 5.67
C ALA A 248 11.93 17.78 6.72
N GLY A 249 10.95 16.88 6.67
CA GLY A 249 10.85 15.66 7.48
C GLY A 249 10.47 14.47 6.59
N GLY A 250 10.96 14.45 5.36
CA GLY A 250 10.81 13.30 4.48
C GLY A 250 11.83 12.23 4.84
N VAL A 251 11.37 10.99 5.04
CA VAL A 251 12.23 9.80 5.06
C VAL A 251 12.91 9.73 3.69
N SER A 252 14.04 10.42 3.57
CA SER A 252 14.93 10.34 2.42
C SER A 252 15.62 8.99 2.48
N GLY A 253 15.32 8.11 1.54
CA GLY A 253 16.12 6.91 1.32
C GLY A 253 15.42 5.59 1.02
N ALA A 254 14.07 5.52 1.01
CA ALA A 254 13.39 4.23 0.87
C ALA A 254 13.09 3.75 -0.58
N PHE A 255 13.32 4.57 -1.60
CA PHE A 255 13.04 4.21 -3.00
C PHE A 255 14.25 4.54 -3.89
N GLY A 256 15.26 3.67 -3.85
CA GLY A 256 16.27 3.63 -4.91
C GLY A 256 15.62 3.11 -6.22
N PRO A 257 16.17 3.52 -7.40
CA PRO A 257 15.64 3.07 -8.68
C PRO A 257 15.68 1.54 -8.77
N VAL A 258 14.61 0.95 -9.29
CA VAL A 258 14.58 -0.47 -9.66
C VAL A 258 15.67 -0.66 -10.72
N ALA A 259 16.72 -1.42 -10.39
CA ALA A 259 17.75 -1.79 -11.34
C ALA A 259 17.08 -2.54 -12.51
N GLY A 260 17.14 -1.93 -13.69
CA GLY A 260 16.63 -2.50 -14.92
C GLY A 260 17.32 -3.83 -15.21
N ALA A 261 16.57 -4.79 -15.70
CA ALA A 261 17.06 -6.04 -16.21
C ALA A 261 18.15 -5.78 -17.26
N SER A 262 19.35 -6.28 -17.01
CA SER A 262 20.45 -6.32 -17.96
C SER A 262 20.01 -7.13 -19.18
N ALA A 263 19.99 -6.50 -20.35
CA ALA A 263 19.89 -7.18 -21.62
C ALA A 263 21.16 -8.04 -21.81
N ALA A 264 20.95 -9.32 -21.99
CA ALA A 264 22.02 -10.26 -22.34
C ALA A 264 22.53 -9.96 -23.76
N ASP A 265 23.83 -9.73 -23.86
CA ASP A 265 24.59 -9.70 -25.11
C ASP A 265 24.44 -11.04 -25.84
N GLY A 266 23.90 -11.02 -27.04
CA GLY A 266 23.96 -12.10 -28.02
C GLY A 266 24.99 -11.74 -29.12
N PRO A 267 25.74 -12.72 -29.64
CA PRO A 267 26.93 -12.45 -30.45
C PRO A 267 26.62 -12.00 -31.88
N ALA A 268 27.47 -11.11 -32.38
CA ALA A 268 27.51 -10.63 -33.75
C ALA A 268 27.82 -11.78 -34.73
N GLY A 269 27.04 -11.90 -35.79
CA GLY A 269 27.26 -12.86 -36.88
C GLY A 269 26.76 -12.37 -38.21
N GLY A 270 27.72 -12.00 -39.12
CA GLY A 270 27.60 -12.28 -40.53
C GLY A 270 26.84 -11.31 -41.46
N ARG A 271 27.62 -10.52 -42.15
CA ARG A 271 27.24 -9.76 -43.37
C ARG A 271 26.77 -10.70 -44.49
N GLY A 272 25.73 -10.35 -45.16
CA GLY A 272 25.31 -10.93 -46.45
C GLY A 272 24.50 -9.91 -47.24
N SER A 273 25.10 -9.36 -48.30
CA SER A 273 24.50 -8.41 -49.25
C SER A 273 23.45 -9.07 -50.13
N PRO A 274 22.45 -8.34 -50.68
CA PRO A 274 21.42 -8.89 -51.55
C PRO A 274 21.85 -8.88 -53.00
N PRO A 275 21.29 -9.78 -53.87
CA PRO A 275 21.32 -9.60 -55.32
C PRO A 275 20.02 -8.98 -55.84
N HIS A 276 20.20 -8.07 -56.78
CA HIS A 276 19.24 -7.53 -57.75
C HIS A 276 18.66 -8.63 -58.64
N ARG A 277 17.36 -8.50 -59.02
CA ARG A 277 16.76 -8.62 -60.38
C ARG A 277 15.27 -8.77 -60.21
N ALA A 278 14.48 -7.89 -60.79
CA ALA A 278 13.99 -7.72 -62.14
C ALA A 278 13.08 -8.90 -62.63
N GLY A 279 11.86 -8.57 -62.94
CA GLY A 279 10.76 -9.36 -63.52
C GLY A 279 9.44 -8.73 -63.13
#